data_8b6dc8f2f8b7924883422e856ae5cff1
#
_entry.id   8b6dc8f2f8b7924883422e856ae5cff1
#
_cell.length_a   1.000
_cell.length_b   1.000
_cell.length_c   1.000
_cell.angle_alpha   90.00
_cell.angle_beta   90.00
_cell.angle_gamma   90.00
#
_symmetry.space_group_name_H-M   'P 1'
#
loop_
_entity.id
_entity.type
_entity.pdbx_description
1 polymer ?
#
loop_
_entity_poly.entity_id
_entity_poly.type
_entity_poly.pdbx_seq_one_letter_code
_entity_poly.pdbx_strand_id
1 'polypeptide(L)'
;KELTYKMESDNVVVLLHKEAVSQKTKTITGTIVDSSGEPVIGASIVVKGTTNGTITDVDGNYSLSNVPENSTVSISYIGYQPLSYPASSKELSRVILKEDAEMLDEVIVVGYGTTKKANLSGAVDQISSKEIEHRVSGNAGQVLQGMIPNLNVSFSDGSINSKASFDVRGVGSINGGSPLVLIDGVEGDMNYINPKDIESISVLKDASSAAIYGARAAFGVVLITTKNPNAGKIQVNYSNHFGWSNPTINTDNFITDGLEWARLSDKLSLLENTSTYLGYTEEDYAYMEARKKDPSLPSTLIKTVDGVERYVHYGNTDWWHYIFQDNQPSMEHNLNISGGSEKVRFYLSGRFYSREGIYRINPDKLKSYTLRSKIDFQLTSAIKITNSTNIYFSDYDYPATNNRNVGGSDNSEDWRKYTFHASPVFHPRNPDGTILINGAYTPGRDIADGTFADLTYGKSKGVDQEHDVSNTI
;
A
#
# COMPACT_ATOMS: atom_id res chain seq x y z
N LYS A 1 -17.75 -32.48 19.54
CA LYS A 1 -18.41 -33.51 20.40
C LYS A 1 -19.86 -33.12 20.44
N GLU A 2 -20.71 -33.80 19.69
CA GLU A 2 -22.18 -33.61 19.75
C GLU A 2 -22.72 -34.40 20.94
N LEU A 3 -23.46 -33.73 21.81
CA LEU A 3 -24.22 -34.35 22.90
C LEU A 3 -25.67 -34.39 22.47
N THR A 4 -26.35 -35.51 22.75
CA THR A 4 -27.80 -35.62 22.65
C THR A 4 -28.37 -35.82 24.07
N TYR A 5 -29.62 -35.47 24.28
CA TYR A 5 -30.27 -35.64 25.59
C TYR A 5 -31.49 -36.53 25.48
N LYS A 6 -31.78 -37.22 26.54
CA LYS A 6 -33.03 -37.99 26.73
C LYS A 6 -33.67 -37.58 28.04
N MET A 7 -34.96 -37.31 28.01
CA MET A 7 -35.74 -37.10 29.24
C MET A 7 -36.16 -38.46 29.80
N GLU A 8 -35.78 -38.78 31.03
CA GLU A 8 -36.15 -40.04 31.71
C GLU A 8 -37.26 -39.87 32.74
N SER A 9 -37.56 -38.65 33.21
CA SER A 9 -38.69 -38.27 34.05
C SER A 9 -38.86 -36.76 34.03
N ASP A 10 -39.94 -36.24 34.59
CA ASP A 10 -40.32 -34.81 34.51
C ASP A 10 -39.25 -33.79 34.96
N ASN A 11 -38.17 -34.22 35.60
CA ASN A 11 -37.10 -33.35 36.06
C ASN A 11 -35.65 -33.90 35.86
N VAL A 12 -35.47 -34.99 35.10
CA VAL A 12 -34.15 -35.58 34.88
C VAL A 12 -33.80 -35.58 33.40
N VAL A 13 -32.77 -34.79 33.03
CA VAL A 13 -32.19 -34.76 31.69
C VAL A 13 -30.88 -35.53 31.72
N VAL A 14 -30.81 -36.66 31.01
CA VAL A 14 -29.60 -37.45 30.87
C VAL A 14 -28.91 -37.02 29.59
N LEU A 15 -27.68 -36.47 29.72
CA LEU A 15 -26.81 -36.17 28.58
C LEU A 15 -26.12 -37.46 28.13
N LEU A 16 -26.41 -37.86 26.92
CA LEU A 16 -25.81 -39.04 26.29
C LEU A 16 -24.74 -38.57 25.29
N HIS A 17 -23.59 -39.22 25.30
CA HIS A 17 -22.65 -39.11 24.19
C HIS A 17 -23.31 -39.77 22.98
N LYS A 18 -23.46 -39.02 21.89
CA LYS A 18 -23.85 -39.58 20.61
C LYS A 18 -22.78 -40.61 20.22
N GLU A 19 -23.16 -41.89 20.22
CA GLU A 19 -22.26 -42.94 19.73
C GLU A 19 -21.84 -42.58 18.30
N ALA A 20 -20.53 -42.52 18.08
CA ALA A 20 -19.99 -42.33 16.74
C ALA A 20 -20.49 -43.51 15.89
N VAL A 21 -21.33 -43.22 14.89
CA VAL A 21 -21.70 -44.21 13.90
C VAL A 21 -20.40 -44.77 13.36
N SER A 22 -20.14 -46.03 13.60
CA SER A 22 -18.96 -46.74 13.07
C SER A 22 -19.03 -46.68 11.55
N GLN A 23 -18.40 -45.70 10.96
CA GLN A 23 -18.24 -45.62 9.51
C GLN A 23 -17.35 -46.81 9.09
N LYS A 24 -17.84 -47.62 8.16
CA LYS A 24 -17.02 -48.64 7.55
C LYS A 24 -15.80 -47.97 6.96
N THR A 25 -14.61 -48.27 7.48
CA THR A 25 -13.35 -47.80 6.99
C THR A 25 -12.67 -48.90 6.20
N LYS A 26 -11.88 -48.49 5.24
CA LYS A 26 -11.07 -49.44 4.42
C LYS A 26 -9.64 -48.93 4.33
N THR A 27 -8.75 -49.83 3.93
CA THR A 27 -7.39 -49.47 3.56
C THR A 27 -7.33 -49.31 2.04
N ILE A 28 -6.74 -48.21 1.57
CA ILE A 28 -6.51 -47.93 0.16
C ILE A 28 -5.01 -48.05 -0.10
N THR A 29 -4.67 -48.83 -1.10
CA THR A 29 -3.31 -49.00 -1.56
C THR A 29 -3.21 -48.70 -3.07
N GLY A 30 -2.09 -48.16 -3.48
CA GLY A 30 -1.87 -47.85 -4.89
C GLY A 30 -0.45 -47.37 -5.17
N THR A 31 -0.21 -47.00 -6.41
CA THR A 31 1.08 -46.48 -6.87
C THR A 31 0.86 -45.14 -7.54
N ILE A 32 1.74 -44.18 -7.28
CA ILE A 32 1.73 -42.84 -7.89
C ILE A 32 2.94 -42.76 -8.83
N VAL A 33 2.67 -42.42 -10.07
CA VAL A 33 3.67 -42.24 -11.12
C VAL A 33 3.45 -40.88 -11.82
N ASP A 34 4.48 -40.42 -12.48
CA ASP A 34 4.37 -39.23 -13.37
C ASP A 34 3.88 -39.62 -14.77
N SER A 35 3.81 -38.64 -15.68
CA SER A 35 3.40 -38.84 -17.09
C SER A 35 4.39 -39.67 -17.90
N SER A 36 5.65 -39.85 -17.46
CA SER A 36 6.65 -40.72 -18.08
C SER A 36 6.59 -42.15 -17.55
N GLY A 37 5.84 -42.38 -16.45
CA GLY A 37 5.69 -43.67 -15.80
C GLY A 37 6.72 -43.90 -14.68
N GLU A 38 7.53 -42.88 -14.33
CA GLU A 38 8.46 -42.95 -13.22
C GLU A 38 7.75 -42.76 -11.85
N PRO A 39 8.19 -43.46 -10.77
CA PRO A 39 7.56 -43.37 -9.47
C PRO A 39 7.76 -42.00 -8.84
N VAL A 40 6.70 -41.41 -8.30
CA VAL A 40 6.75 -40.13 -7.57
C VAL A 40 6.95 -40.42 -6.09
N ILE A 41 8.16 -40.16 -5.59
CA ILE A 41 8.56 -40.40 -4.20
C ILE A 41 8.16 -39.26 -3.30
N GLY A 42 7.51 -39.53 -2.14
CA GLY A 42 7.13 -38.51 -1.16
C GLY A 42 5.86 -37.73 -1.50
N ALA A 43 5.08 -38.18 -2.49
CA ALA A 43 3.77 -37.60 -2.75
C ALA A 43 2.86 -37.76 -1.52
N SER A 44 2.13 -36.71 -1.17
CA SER A 44 1.22 -36.68 -0.02
C SER A 44 -0.17 -37.15 -0.41
N ILE A 45 -0.72 -38.09 0.35
CA ILE A 45 -2.06 -38.64 0.20
C ILE A 45 -2.84 -38.44 1.49
N VAL A 46 -3.89 -37.63 1.45
CA VAL A 46 -4.64 -37.22 2.66
C VAL A 46 -6.14 -37.38 2.46
N VAL A 47 -6.84 -37.87 3.47
CA VAL A 47 -8.30 -37.85 3.49
C VAL A 47 -8.78 -36.41 3.76
N LYS A 48 -9.46 -35.80 2.80
CA LYS A 48 -9.87 -34.39 2.83
C LYS A 48 -10.68 -34.07 4.09
N GLY A 49 -10.27 -33.02 4.80
CA GLY A 49 -10.93 -32.59 6.03
C GLY A 49 -10.51 -33.33 7.30
N THR A 50 -9.48 -34.19 7.21
CA THR A 50 -8.94 -34.94 8.36
C THR A 50 -7.42 -34.83 8.43
N THR A 51 -6.83 -35.33 9.51
CA THR A 51 -5.36 -35.49 9.66
C THR A 51 -4.86 -36.86 9.22
N ASN A 52 -5.75 -37.72 8.65
CA ASN A 52 -5.40 -39.05 8.21
C ASN A 52 -4.73 -38.96 6.83
N GLY A 53 -3.43 -39.26 6.75
CA GLY A 53 -2.65 -39.18 5.53
C GLY A 53 -1.41 -40.10 5.57
N THR A 54 -0.82 -40.28 4.42
CA THR A 54 0.42 -41.03 4.18
C THR A 54 1.23 -40.39 3.07
N ILE A 55 2.44 -40.88 2.83
CA ILE A 55 3.30 -40.49 1.70
C ILE A 55 3.69 -41.72 0.90
N THR A 56 4.07 -41.50 -0.36
CA THR A 56 4.61 -42.59 -1.23
C THR A 56 6.04 -42.97 -0.83
N ASP A 57 6.36 -44.23 -0.98
CA ASP A 57 7.70 -44.80 -0.82
C ASP A 57 8.61 -44.60 -2.06
N VAL A 58 9.80 -45.20 -2.05
CA VAL A 58 10.80 -45.06 -3.13
C VAL A 58 10.35 -45.65 -4.47
N ASP A 59 9.38 -46.57 -4.45
CA ASP A 59 8.77 -47.19 -5.64
C ASP A 59 7.45 -46.51 -6.00
N GLY A 60 7.09 -45.39 -5.36
CA GLY A 60 5.85 -44.66 -5.56
C GLY A 60 4.61 -45.29 -4.94
N ASN A 61 4.75 -46.37 -4.14
CA ASN A 61 3.62 -47.06 -3.53
C ASN A 61 3.16 -46.37 -2.26
N TYR A 62 1.87 -46.46 -1.98
CA TYR A 62 1.29 -45.97 -0.75
C TYR A 62 0.26 -46.92 -0.14
N SER A 63 0.07 -46.80 1.16
CA SER A 63 -0.98 -47.48 1.92
C SER A 63 -1.60 -46.50 2.92
N LEU A 64 -2.90 -46.22 2.77
CA LEU A 64 -3.66 -45.33 3.61
C LEU A 64 -4.77 -46.09 4.33
N SER A 65 -4.61 -46.31 5.64
CA SER A 65 -5.54 -47.08 6.48
C SER A 65 -6.67 -46.18 7.02
N ASN A 66 -7.73 -46.78 7.53
CA ASN A 66 -8.86 -46.10 8.19
C ASN A 66 -9.55 -45.02 7.34
N VAL A 67 -9.69 -45.28 6.04
CA VAL A 67 -10.35 -44.32 5.11
C VAL A 67 -11.85 -44.61 5.11
N PRO A 68 -12.71 -43.64 5.47
CA PRO A 68 -14.17 -43.79 5.40
C PRO A 68 -14.63 -43.99 3.94
N GLU A 69 -15.56 -44.90 3.70
CA GLU A 69 -16.00 -45.25 2.32
C GLU A 69 -16.54 -44.05 1.53
N ASN A 70 -17.16 -43.07 2.21
CA ASN A 70 -17.75 -41.89 1.56
C ASN A 70 -16.83 -40.64 1.59
N SER A 71 -15.54 -40.81 1.84
CA SER A 71 -14.58 -39.71 1.88
C SER A 71 -13.93 -39.45 0.50
N THR A 72 -13.30 -38.29 0.39
CA THR A 72 -12.48 -37.92 -0.75
C THR A 72 -11.01 -37.95 -0.32
N VAL A 73 -10.17 -38.56 -1.13
CA VAL A 73 -8.71 -38.64 -0.99
C VAL A 73 -8.09 -37.60 -1.90
N SER A 74 -7.29 -36.71 -1.33
CA SER A 74 -6.51 -35.71 -2.07
C SER A 74 -5.06 -36.16 -2.16
N ILE A 75 -4.49 -36.03 -3.33
CA ILE A 75 -3.12 -36.40 -3.66
C ILE A 75 -2.42 -35.16 -4.18
N SER A 76 -1.26 -34.84 -3.60
CA SER A 76 -0.47 -33.66 -3.98
C SER A 76 1.02 -33.95 -3.91
N TYR A 77 1.76 -33.32 -4.80
CA TYR A 77 3.21 -33.31 -4.80
C TYR A 77 3.72 -32.00 -5.39
N ILE A 78 4.88 -31.53 -4.92
CA ILE A 78 5.47 -30.27 -5.41
C ILE A 78 5.80 -30.38 -6.89
N GLY A 79 5.30 -29.44 -7.70
CA GLY A 79 5.50 -29.43 -9.16
C GLY A 79 4.47 -30.26 -9.96
N TYR A 80 3.43 -30.79 -9.31
CA TYR A 80 2.38 -31.54 -9.96
C TYR A 80 0.99 -31.01 -9.61
N GLN A 81 0.03 -31.17 -10.52
CA GLN A 81 -1.36 -30.79 -10.31
C GLN A 81 -2.01 -31.67 -9.24
N PRO A 82 -2.61 -31.07 -8.19
CA PRO A 82 -3.26 -31.85 -7.15
C PRO A 82 -4.51 -32.55 -7.70
N LEU A 83 -4.67 -33.83 -7.36
CA LEU A 83 -5.80 -34.67 -7.75
C LEU A 83 -6.65 -35.01 -6.53
N SER A 84 -7.95 -35.19 -6.75
CA SER A 84 -8.87 -35.62 -5.69
C SER A 84 -9.82 -36.66 -6.24
N TYR A 85 -9.90 -37.82 -5.56
CA TYR A 85 -10.74 -38.96 -5.96
C TYR A 85 -11.64 -39.37 -4.77
N PRO A 86 -12.87 -39.85 -5.06
CA PRO A 86 -13.64 -40.57 -4.05
C PRO A 86 -12.87 -41.78 -3.54
N ALA A 87 -12.96 -42.09 -2.26
CA ALA A 87 -12.26 -43.24 -1.67
C ALA A 87 -12.61 -44.56 -2.36
N SER A 88 -13.78 -44.64 -3.00
CA SER A 88 -14.26 -45.82 -3.74
C SER A 88 -13.68 -45.93 -5.19
N SER A 89 -12.96 -44.92 -5.65
CA SER A 89 -12.45 -44.89 -7.02
C SER A 89 -11.38 -45.96 -7.26
N LYS A 90 -11.47 -46.65 -8.42
CA LYS A 90 -10.44 -47.58 -8.89
C LYS A 90 -9.16 -46.87 -9.36
N GLU A 91 -9.26 -45.57 -9.67
CA GLU A 91 -8.12 -44.76 -10.11
C GLU A 91 -7.06 -44.61 -9.02
N LEU A 92 -7.46 -44.77 -7.74
CA LEU A 92 -6.53 -44.75 -6.59
C LEU A 92 -5.51 -45.91 -6.63
N SER A 93 -5.77 -47.00 -7.37
CA SER A 93 -4.80 -48.11 -7.51
C SER A 93 -3.57 -47.72 -8.33
N ARG A 94 -3.72 -46.83 -9.30
CA ARG A 94 -2.62 -46.25 -10.08
C ARG A 94 -2.96 -44.79 -10.45
N VAL A 95 -2.30 -43.85 -9.81
CA VAL A 95 -2.50 -42.45 -10.06
C VAL A 95 -1.37 -41.90 -10.91
N ILE A 96 -1.72 -41.22 -12.01
CA ILE A 96 -0.74 -40.52 -12.84
C ILE A 96 -0.84 -39.03 -12.53
N LEU A 97 0.21 -38.47 -11.90
CA LEU A 97 0.33 -37.07 -11.69
C LEU A 97 0.81 -36.39 -12.97
N LYS A 98 0.13 -35.31 -13.33
CA LYS A 98 0.58 -34.46 -14.43
C LYS A 98 1.39 -33.33 -13.82
N GLU A 99 2.54 -33.05 -14.43
CA GLU A 99 3.32 -31.86 -14.06
C GLU A 99 2.44 -30.62 -14.13
N ASP A 100 2.56 -29.79 -13.11
CA ASP A 100 1.87 -28.49 -13.10
C ASP A 100 2.65 -27.51 -13.99
N ALA A 101 2.30 -27.53 -15.28
CA ALA A 101 2.92 -26.64 -16.25
C ALA A 101 2.79 -25.14 -15.89
N GLU A 102 1.81 -24.79 -15.06
CA GLU A 102 1.71 -23.40 -14.57
C GLU A 102 2.83 -23.04 -13.58
N MET A 103 3.37 -24.00 -12.82
CA MET A 103 4.52 -23.74 -11.94
C MET A 103 5.88 -23.78 -12.66
N LEU A 104 5.97 -24.42 -13.83
CA LEU A 104 7.22 -24.57 -14.59
C LEU A 104 7.41 -23.55 -15.70
N ASP A 105 6.36 -22.87 -16.10
CA ASP A 105 6.38 -21.86 -17.16
C ASP A 105 6.24 -20.41 -16.64
N GLU A 106 6.94 -20.07 -15.55
CA GLU A 106 7.15 -18.66 -15.22
C GLU A 106 8.03 -18.05 -16.34
N VAL A 107 7.33 -17.54 -17.35
CA VAL A 107 7.97 -16.92 -18.51
C VAL A 107 8.25 -15.47 -18.14
N ILE A 108 9.51 -15.12 -18.13
CA ILE A 108 9.95 -13.74 -17.90
C ILE A 108 10.15 -13.07 -19.24
N VAL A 109 9.59 -11.89 -19.41
CA VAL A 109 9.91 -11.03 -20.55
C VAL A 109 11.31 -10.46 -20.32
N VAL A 110 12.25 -10.83 -21.17
CA VAL A 110 13.63 -10.32 -21.12
C VAL A 110 13.94 -9.71 -22.47
N GLY A 111 14.14 -8.41 -22.49
CA GLY A 111 14.41 -7.69 -23.73
C GLY A 111 13.24 -7.74 -24.71
N TYR A 112 13.52 -8.19 -25.90
CA TYR A 112 12.55 -8.31 -27.01
C TYR A 112 11.93 -9.71 -27.10
N GLY A 113 12.13 -10.56 -26.09
CA GLY A 113 11.67 -11.93 -26.10
C GLY A 113 11.20 -12.43 -24.74
N THR A 114 10.61 -13.62 -24.72
CA THR A 114 10.22 -14.32 -23.52
C THR A 114 11.16 -15.49 -23.26
N THR A 115 11.68 -15.59 -22.03
CA THR A 115 12.56 -16.69 -21.62
C THR A 115 12.02 -17.32 -20.35
N LYS A 116 12.13 -18.64 -20.22
CA LYS A 116 11.77 -19.33 -18.99
C LYS A 116 12.70 -18.88 -17.86
N LYS A 117 12.17 -18.61 -16.68
CA LYS A 117 12.94 -18.20 -15.49
C LYS A 117 14.11 -19.15 -15.20
N ALA A 118 13.92 -20.43 -15.40
CA ALA A 118 14.93 -21.47 -15.23
C ALA A 118 16.14 -21.32 -16.18
N ASN A 119 15.99 -20.60 -17.28
CA ASN A 119 17.04 -20.40 -18.29
C ASN A 119 17.81 -19.07 -18.11
N LEU A 120 17.43 -18.27 -17.11
CA LEU A 120 18.13 -17.02 -16.82
C LEU A 120 19.33 -17.28 -15.92
N SER A 121 20.51 -16.92 -16.40
CA SER A 121 21.77 -17.01 -15.66
C SER A 121 22.01 -15.86 -14.67
N GLY A 122 21.12 -14.86 -14.64
CA GLY A 122 21.24 -13.66 -13.83
C GLY A 122 20.24 -13.61 -12.66
N ALA A 123 20.51 -12.77 -11.65
CA ALA A 123 19.60 -12.54 -10.53
C ALA A 123 18.38 -11.72 -10.99
N VAL A 124 17.26 -12.40 -11.18
CA VAL A 124 15.98 -11.80 -11.56
C VAL A 124 14.95 -12.16 -10.51
N ASP A 125 14.32 -11.13 -9.93
CA ASP A 125 13.14 -11.31 -9.10
C ASP A 125 11.90 -10.89 -9.86
N GLN A 126 10.83 -11.66 -9.69
CA GLN A 126 9.56 -11.39 -10.32
C GLN A 126 8.45 -11.46 -9.29
N ILE A 127 7.48 -10.58 -9.43
CA ILE A 127 6.19 -10.62 -8.74
C ILE A 127 5.07 -10.67 -9.77
N SER A 128 4.01 -11.39 -9.43
CA SER A 128 2.84 -11.60 -10.27
C SER A 128 1.69 -10.66 -9.88
N SER A 129 0.70 -10.54 -10.77
CA SER A 129 -0.55 -9.83 -10.51
C SER A 129 -1.26 -10.31 -9.23
N LYS A 130 -1.19 -11.60 -8.90
CA LYS A 130 -1.81 -12.17 -7.68
C LYS A 130 -1.28 -11.56 -6.39
N GLU A 131 0.02 -11.26 -6.34
CA GLU A 131 0.67 -10.63 -5.18
C GLU A 131 0.35 -9.13 -5.07
N ILE A 132 0.13 -8.49 -6.23
CA ILE A 132 -0.18 -7.06 -6.34
C ILE A 132 -1.66 -6.79 -6.05
N GLU A 133 -2.56 -7.68 -6.47
CA GLU A 133 -4.02 -7.46 -6.51
C GLU A 133 -4.63 -7.12 -5.15
N HIS A 134 -4.07 -7.64 -4.07
CA HIS A 134 -4.56 -7.42 -2.70
C HIS A 134 -4.01 -6.15 -2.04
N ARG A 135 -3.08 -5.45 -2.69
CA ARG A 135 -2.54 -4.19 -2.18
C ARG A 135 -3.27 -3.00 -2.80
N VAL A 136 -3.84 -2.18 -1.93
CA VAL A 136 -4.49 -0.94 -2.34
C VAL A 136 -3.49 0.20 -2.19
N SER A 137 -3.23 0.90 -3.27
CA SER A 137 -2.27 1.99 -3.30
C SER A 137 -2.60 3.03 -4.35
N GLY A 138 -2.17 4.26 -4.11
CA GLY A 138 -2.32 5.38 -5.04
C GLY A 138 -1.61 5.15 -6.38
N ASN A 139 -0.42 4.56 -6.34
CA ASN A 139 0.38 4.28 -7.52
C ASN A 139 1.10 2.92 -7.44
N ALA A 140 1.62 2.44 -8.57
CA ALA A 140 2.31 1.15 -8.65
C ALA A 140 3.60 1.12 -7.83
N GLY A 141 4.28 2.26 -7.66
CA GLY A 141 5.49 2.34 -6.85
C GLY A 141 5.24 2.00 -5.38
N GLN A 142 4.16 2.50 -4.80
CA GLN A 142 3.79 2.17 -3.42
C GLN A 142 3.47 0.68 -3.25
N VAL A 143 2.86 0.06 -4.27
CA VAL A 143 2.56 -1.38 -4.23
C VAL A 143 3.83 -2.20 -4.09
N LEU A 144 4.92 -1.79 -4.74
CA LEU A 144 6.18 -2.53 -4.77
C LEU A 144 7.02 -2.42 -3.50
N GLN A 145 6.70 -1.45 -2.65
CA GLN A 145 7.49 -1.22 -1.43
C GLN A 145 7.55 -2.48 -0.55
N GLY A 146 8.76 -2.99 -0.33
CA GLY A 146 9.02 -4.19 0.47
C GLY A 146 8.63 -5.52 -0.18
N MET A 147 8.26 -5.56 -1.47
CA MET A 147 7.91 -6.81 -2.16
C MET A 147 9.10 -7.46 -2.86
N ILE A 148 10.00 -6.66 -3.39
CA ILE A 148 11.13 -7.16 -4.17
C ILE A 148 12.43 -6.93 -3.38
N PRO A 149 13.18 -7.98 -3.05
CA PRO A 149 14.47 -7.84 -2.39
C PRO A 149 15.43 -6.97 -3.23
N ASN A 150 16.13 -6.04 -2.56
CA ASN A 150 17.07 -5.08 -3.19
C ASN A 150 16.44 -4.09 -4.19
N LEU A 151 15.14 -3.96 -4.27
CA LEU A 151 14.45 -2.82 -4.85
C LEU A 151 14.04 -1.87 -3.71
N ASN A 152 14.73 -0.77 -3.57
CA ASN A 152 14.38 0.27 -2.63
C ASN A 152 13.37 1.22 -3.28
N VAL A 153 12.29 1.45 -2.57
CA VAL A 153 11.25 2.41 -2.99
C VAL A 153 11.20 3.49 -1.93
N SER A 154 11.47 4.71 -2.32
CA SER A 154 11.46 5.88 -1.43
C SER A 154 10.56 6.98 -1.97
N PHE A 155 10.10 7.82 -1.06
CA PHE A 155 9.29 8.99 -1.36
C PHE A 155 10.02 10.22 -0.81
N SER A 156 9.98 11.33 -1.54
CA SER A 156 10.68 12.56 -1.16
C SER A 156 10.09 13.18 0.09
N ASP A 157 8.79 13.02 0.29
CA ASP A 157 8.02 13.61 1.40
C ASP A 157 6.79 12.77 1.75
N GLY A 158 5.96 13.28 2.66
CA GLY A 158 4.70 12.66 3.08
C GLY A 158 3.48 13.12 2.28
N SER A 159 3.65 13.87 1.20
CA SER A 159 2.55 14.33 0.36
C SER A 159 1.83 13.16 -0.30
N ILE A 160 0.50 13.27 -0.41
CA ILE A 160 -0.29 12.25 -1.10
C ILE A 160 -0.04 12.22 -2.61
N ASN A 161 0.60 13.26 -3.17
CA ASN A 161 1.04 13.34 -4.57
C ASN A 161 2.52 12.96 -4.75
N SER A 162 3.21 12.56 -3.69
CA SER A 162 4.62 12.19 -3.77
C SER A 162 4.82 10.99 -4.68
N LYS A 163 5.75 11.11 -5.63
CA LYS A 163 6.13 10.05 -6.54
C LYS A 163 7.14 9.11 -5.90
N ALA A 164 7.00 7.85 -6.21
CA ALA A 164 7.99 6.86 -5.82
C ALA A 164 9.25 7.03 -6.67
N SER A 165 10.41 7.03 -6.01
CA SER A 165 11.71 6.86 -6.64
C SER A 165 12.26 5.47 -6.34
N PHE A 166 12.99 4.92 -7.29
CA PHE A 166 13.44 3.55 -7.29
C PHE A 166 14.95 3.47 -7.32
N ASP A 167 15.49 2.53 -6.56
CA ASP A 167 16.91 2.23 -6.53
C ASP A 167 17.10 0.71 -6.42
N VAL A 168 17.94 0.16 -7.28
CA VAL A 168 18.26 -1.27 -7.29
C VAL A 168 19.65 -1.46 -6.69
N ARG A 169 19.74 -2.24 -5.60
CA ARG A 169 20.99 -2.54 -4.86
C ARG A 169 21.63 -1.35 -4.13
N GLY A 170 20.90 -0.26 -3.91
CA GLY A 170 21.41 0.92 -3.22
C GLY A 170 22.07 1.95 -4.13
N VAL A 171 22.40 3.10 -3.57
CA VAL A 171 22.98 4.23 -4.32
C VAL A 171 24.36 3.85 -4.84
N GLY A 172 24.44 3.50 -6.12
CA GLY A 172 25.67 3.07 -6.79
C GLY A 172 26.54 4.22 -7.34
N SER A 173 26.07 5.46 -7.26
CA SER A 173 26.78 6.63 -7.81
C SER A 173 26.56 7.88 -6.97
N ILE A 174 27.59 8.69 -6.78
CA ILE A 174 27.52 9.99 -6.10
C ILE A 174 26.60 10.96 -6.87
N ASN A 175 26.53 10.80 -8.19
CA ASN A 175 25.69 11.64 -9.05
C ASN A 175 24.23 11.14 -9.17
N GLY A 176 23.85 10.13 -8.37
CA GLY A 176 22.55 9.49 -8.47
C GLY A 176 22.44 8.58 -9.70
N GLY A 177 21.27 7.99 -9.89
CA GLY A 177 20.90 7.17 -11.03
C GLY A 177 19.68 6.34 -10.65
N SER A 178 18.68 6.28 -11.53
CA SER A 178 17.50 5.45 -11.36
C SER A 178 17.52 4.26 -12.33
N PRO A 179 16.89 3.14 -11.99
CA PRO A 179 16.77 2.03 -12.90
C PRO A 179 15.98 2.41 -14.15
N LEU A 180 16.28 1.76 -15.25
CA LEU A 180 15.50 1.87 -16.47
C LEU A 180 14.14 1.16 -16.25
N VAL A 181 13.04 1.89 -16.36
CA VAL A 181 11.69 1.31 -16.28
C VAL A 181 11.14 1.11 -17.67
N LEU A 182 10.75 -0.12 -18.00
CA LEU A 182 10.13 -0.48 -19.26
C LEU A 182 8.73 -1.04 -19.03
N ILE A 183 7.74 -0.46 -19.67
CA ILE A 183 6.35 -0.90 -19.66
C ILE A 183 6.03 -1.50 -21.02
N ASP A 184 5.76 -2.81 -21.04
CA ASP A 184 5.60 -3.58 -22.31
C ASP A 184 6.76 -3.36 -23.32
N GLY A 185 7.98 -3.17 -22.80
CA GLY A 185 9.19 -2.98 -23.60
C GLY A 185 9.50 -1.54 -23.99
N VAL A 186 8.66 -0.58 -23.64
CA VAL A 186 8.87 0.86 -23.90
C VAL A 186 9.17 1.58 -22.59
N GLU A 187 10.11 2.53 -22.63
CA GLU A 187 10.43 3.34 -21.46
C GLU A 187 9.22 4.15 -20.99
N GLY A 188 8.96 4.11 -19.68
CA GLY A 188 7.82 4.78 -19.08
C GLY A 188 7.99 4.99 -17.58
N ASP A 189 7.07 5.75 -16.99
CA ASP A 189 7.04 5.99 -15.56
C ASP A 189 6.03 5.06 -14.87
N MET A 190 6.52 4.31 -13.89
CA MET A 190 5.71 3.40 -13.09
C MET A 190 4.64 4.14 -12.25
N ASN A 191 4.85 5.41 -11.94
CA ASN A 191 3.89 6.20 -11.16
C ASN A 191 2.56 6.44 -11.91
N TYR A 192 2.56 6.32 -13.24
CA TYR A 192 1.38 6.61 -14.09
C TYR A 192 0.60 5.39 -14.53
N ILE A 193 1.06 4.19 -14.15
CA ILE A 193 0.35 2.98 -14.49
C ILE A 193 -0.64 2.57 -13.38
N ASN A 194 -1.79 2.06 -13.81
CA ASN A 194 -2.72 1.46 -12.88
C ASN A 194 -2.18 0.11 -12.37
N PRO A 195 -1.96 -0.06 -11.05
CA PRO A 195 -1.44 -1.31 -10.49
C PRO A 195 -2.24 -2.55 -10.91
N LYS A 196 -3.56 -2.41 -11.09
CA LYS A 196 -4.44 -3.54 -11.47
C LYS A 196 -4.32 -3.97 -12.93
N ASP A 197 -3.66 -3.16 -13.77
CA ASP A 197 -3.35 -3.51 -15.15
C ASP A 197 -2.04 -4.28 -15.30
N ILE A 198 -1.28 -4.42 -14.21
CA ILE A 198 0.00 -5.11 -14.20
C ILE A 198 -0.26 -6.63 -14.14
N GLU A 199 0.37 -7.38 -15.05
CA GLU A 199 0.42 -8.84 -15.04
C GLU A 199 1.61 -9.34 -14.22
N SER A 200 2.79 -8.75 -14.46
CA SER A 200 4.00 -9.09 -13.71
C SER A 200 5.00 -7.92 -13.72
N ILE A 201 5.86 -7.91 -12.71
CA ILE A 201 7.00 -7.01 -12.63
C ILE A 201 8.25 -7.85 -12.40
N SER A 202 9.25 -7.67 -13.26
CA SER A 202 10.54 -8.33 -13.16
C SER A 202 11.64 -7.30 -12.96
N VAL A 203 12.54 -7.53 -12.01
CA VAL A 203 13.68 -6.65 -11.74
C VAL A 203 14.97 -7.36 -12.10
N LEU A 204 15.66 -6.83 -13.11
CA LEU A 204 16.97 -7.29 -13.54
C LEU A 204 18.03 -6.54 -12.74
N LYS A 205 18.68 -7.26 -11.83
CA LYS A 205 19.61 -6.66 -10.89
C LYS A 205 21.06 -6.74 -11.34
N ASP A 206 21.38 -7.72 -12.19
CA ASP A 206 22.74 -8.00 -12.63
C ASP A 206 23.05 -7.38 -13.99
N ALA A 207 24.30 -6.96 -14.17
CA ALA A 207 24.79 -6.45 -15.45
C ALA A 207 24.64 -7.46 -16.58
N SER A 208 24.73 -8.78 -16.29
CA SER A 208 24.54 -9.84 -17.29
C SER A 208 23.13 -9.91 -17.82
N SER A 209 22.11 -9.83 -16.95
CA SER A 209 20.70 -9.83 -17.33
C SER A 209 20.26 -8.51 -17.96
N ALA A 210 20.90 -7.40 -17.59
CA ALA A 210 20.60 -6.06 -18.07
C ALA A 210 21.41 -5.67 -19.33
N ALA A 211 22.39 -6.47 -19.75
CA ALA A 211 23.36 -6.13 -20.82
C ALA A 211 22.70 -5.78 -22.16
N ILE A 212 21.57 -6.38 -22.49
CA ILE A 212 20.82 -6.12 -23.74
C ILE A 212 20.29 -4.69 -23.84
N TYR A 213 20.15 -3.99 -22.68
CA TYR A 213 19.69 -2.61 -22.60
C TYR A 213 20.83 -1.58 -22.60
N GLY A 214 22.09 -2.07 -22.65
CA GLY A 214 23.29 -1.24 -22.75
C GLY A 214 23.53 -0.33 -21.54
N ALA A 215 24.15 0.83 -21.77
CA ALA A 215 24.53 1.76 -20.72
C ALA A 215 23.35 2.34 -19.92
N ARG A 216 22.14 2.35 -20.47
CA ARG A 216 20.93 2.84 -19.80
C ARG A 216 20.50 1.94 -18.64
N ALA A 217 20.94 0.69 -18.61
CA ALA A 217 20.65 -0.30 -17.59
C ALA A 217 21.71 -0.37 -16.48
N ALA A 218 22.64 0.59 -16.42
CA ALA A 218 23.72 0.59 -15.44
C ALA A 218 23.24 0.54 -13.97
N PHE A 219 22.05 1.06 -13.70
CA PHE A 219 21.40 1.08 -12.38
C PHE A 219 20.31 0.00 -12.21
N GLY A 220 20.28 -1.00 -13.09
CA GLY A 220 19.28 -2.03 -13.14
C GLY A 220 18.11 -1.72 -14.09
N VAL A 221 17.25 -2.71 -14.28
CA VAL A 221 16.08 -2.59 -15.16
C VAL A 221 14.84 -3.13 -14.43
N VAL A 222 13.75 -2.37 -14.49
CA VAL A 222 12.44 -2.80 -14.02
C VAL A 222 11.55 -3.03 -15.24
N LEU A 223 11.14 -4.27 -15.45
CA LEU A 223 10.27 -4.67 -16.56
C LEU A 223 8.86 -4.84 -16.04
N ILE A 224 7.93 -4.06 -16.55
CA ILE A 224 6.51 -4.16 -16.24
C ILE A 224 5.82 -4.75 -17.46
N THR A 225 5.21 -5.92 -17.26
CA THR A 225 4.33 -6.52 -18.25
C THR A 225 2.90 -6.25 -17.85
N THR A 226 2.11 -5.70 -18.75
CA THR A 226 0.70 -5.41 -18.50
C THR A 226 -0.18 -6.56 -18.98
N LYS A 227 -1.39 -6.64 -18.43
CA LYS A 227 -2.37 -7.66 -18.80
C LYS A 227 -2.62 -7.65 -20.30
N ASN A 228 -2.58 -8.82 -20.89
CA ASN A 228 -2.76 -9.02 -22.31
C ASN A 228 -4.24 -9.34 -22.64
N PRO A 229 -4.71 -8.91 -23.81
CA PRO A 229 -6.02 -9.29 -24.28
C PRO A 229 -6.07 -10.78 -24.63
N ASN A 230 -7.11 -11.48 -24.14
CA ASN A 230 -7.34 -12.88 -24.37
C ASN A 230 -8.47 -13.10 -25.41
N ALA A 231 -8.33 -14.15 -26.23
CA ALA A 231 -9.43 -14.58 -27.07
C ALA A 231 -10.52 -15.23 -26.21
N GLY A 232 -11.79 -14.98 -26.53
CA GLY A 232 -12.92 -15.58 -25.84
C GLY A 232 -14.08 -14.63 -25.66
N LYS A 233 -15.03 -15.04 -24.82
CA LYS A 233 -16.19 -14.23 -24.47
C LYS A 233 -15.75 -12.94 -23.77
N ILE A 234 -16.49 -11.88 -24.00
CA ILE A 234 -16.28 -10.61 -23.31
C ILE A 234 -16.46 -10.82 -21.81
N GLN A 235 -15.45 -10.44 -21.05
CA GLN A 235 -15.43 -10.42 -19.60
C GLN A 235 -15.41 -8.98 -19.15
N VAL A 236 -16.24 -8.66 -18.15
CA VAL A 236 -16.30 -7.34 -17.51
C VAL A 236 -16.04 -7.55 -16.04
N ASN A 237 -15.00 -6.89 -15.52
CA ASN A 237 -14.67 -6.92 -14.11
C ASN A 237 -14.73 -5.51 -13.57
N TYR A 238 -15.46 -5.35 -12.48
CA TYR A 238 -15.51 -4.11 -11.72
C TYR A 238 -15.08 -4.39 -10.29
N SER A 239 -14.19 -3.54 -9.78
CA SER A 239 -13.78 -3.58 -8.38
C SER A 239 -13.77 -2.17 -7.81
N ASN A 240 -14.13 -2.04 -6.54
CA ASN A 240 -14.03 -0.81 -5.80
C ASN A 240 -13.33 -1.03 -4.46
N HIS A 241 -12.76 0.05 -3.94
CA HIS A 241 -12.16 0.07 -2.61
C HIS A 241 -12.46 1.40 -1.94
N PHE A 242 -12.84 1.32 -0.67
CA PHE A 242 -12.98 2.46 0.22
C PHE A 242 -12.07 2.22 1.41
N GLY A 243 -11.24 3.19 1.74
CA GLY A 243 -10.26 3.06 2.81
C GLY A 243 -10.15 4.33 3.62
N TRP A 244 -9.65 4.18 4.83
CA TRP A 244 -9.28 5.28 5.72
C TRP A 244 -7.86 5.03 6.22
N SER A 245 -7.02 6.05 6.13
CA SER A 245 -5.66 6.01 6.64
C SER A 245 -5.56 6.91 7.85
N ASN A 246 -4.78 6.49 8.84
CA ASN A 246 -4.47 7.27 10.02
C ASN A 246 -2.97 7.54 10.09
N PRO A 247 -2.52 8.67 10.66
CA PRO A 247 -1.12 8.87 10.97
C PRO A 247 -0.60 7.75 11.88
N THR A 248 0.62 7.30 11.62
CA THR A 248 1.28 6.28 12.45
C THR A 248 2.08 6.87 13.61
N ILE A 249 2.14 8.19 13.69
CA ILE A 249 2.83 8.88 14.79
C ILE A 249 2.01 8.75 16.08
N ASN A 250 2.71 8.47 17.17
CA ASN A 250 2.09 8.50 18.50
C ASN A 250 2.20 9.93 19.06
N THR A 251 1.06 10.58 19.29
CA THR A 251 0.95 11.94 19.79
C THR A 251 0.74 12.02 21.31
N ASP A 252 0.64 10.88 22.01
CA ASP A 252 0.38 10.82 23.47
C ASP A 252 1.44 11.57 24.30
N ASN A 253 2.65 11.64 23.77
CA ASN A 253 3.78 12.30 24.43
C ASN A 253 3.99 13.76 24.01
N PHE A 254 3.12 14.32 23.18
CA PHE A 254 3.21 15.73 22.81
C PHE A 254 2.78 16.60 23.99
N ILE A 255 3.61 17.59 24.32
CA ILE A 255 3.30 18.53 25.40
C ILE A 255 2.23 19.51 24.90
N THR A 256 0.99 19.31 25.34
CA THR A 256 -0.15 20.20 25.05
C THR A 256 -0.49 21.14 26.23
N ASP A 257 0.07 20.89 27.41
CA ASP A 257 -0.03 21.76 28.55
C ASP A 257 0.86 23.01 28.36
N GLY A 258 0.23 24.16 28.18
CA GLY A 258 0.95 25.42 27.91
C GLY A 258 1.88 25.85 29.03
N LEU A 259 1.52 25.62 30.30
CA LEU A 259 2.36 25.93 31.44
C LEU A 259 3.61 25.06 31.47
N GLU A 260 3.46 23.77 31.29
CA GLU A 260 4.58 22.82 31.26
C GLU A 260 5.53 23.15 30.11
N TRP A 261 4.98 23.39 28.92
CA TRP A 261 5.75 23.77 27.75
C TRP A 261 6.50 25.06 27.94
N ALA A 262 5.83 26.11 28.48
CA ALA A 262 6.44 27.43 28.71
C ALA A 262 7.61 27.35 29.69
N ARG A 263 7.42 26.68 30.85
CA ARG A 263 8.48 26.49 31.85
C ARG A 263 9.66 25.68 31.29
N LEU A 264 9.39 24.63 30.48
CA LEU A 264 10.43 23.84 29.84
C LEU A 264 11.22 24.68 28.82
N SER A 265 10.54 25.43 27.99
CA SER A 265 11.14 26.28 26.96
C SER A 265 12.00 27.39 27.57
N ASP A 266 11.51 28.03 28.62
CA ASP A 266 12.28 29.09 29.34
C ASP A 266 13.51 28.50 30.03
N LYS A 267 13.38 27.31 30.65
CA LYS A 267 14.51 26.60 31.25
C LYS A 267 15.58 26.24 30.20
N LEU A 268 15.17 25.74 29.04
CA LEU A 268 16.10 25.41 27.96
C LEU A 268 16.76 26.67 27.38
N SER A 269 15.98 27.73 27.18
CA SER A 269 16.52 29.02 26.69
C SER A 269 17.56 29.63 27.65
N LEU A 270 17.34 29.55 28.95
CA LEU A 270 18.29 30.06 29.96
C LEU A 270 19.58 29.22 30.05
N LEU A 271 19.60 27.97 29.51
CA LEU A 271 20.84 27.19 29.44
C LEU A 271 21.76 27.69 28.31
N GLU A 272 21.21 28.21 27.24
CA GLU A 272 21.93 28.68 26.05
C GLU A 272 22.02 30.19 25.98
N ASN A 273 21.03 30.91 26.51
CA ASN A 273 20.85 32.33 26.40
C ASN A 273 20.70 32.98 27.80
N THR A 274 20.78 34.30 27.85
CA THR A 274 20.59 35.09 29.09
C THR A 274 19.13 35.50 29.34
N SER A 275 18.21 35.10 28.46
CA SER A 275 16.80 35.49 28.52
C SER A 275 15.87 34.29 28.39
N THR A 276 14.67 34.43 28.92
CA THR A 276 13.58 33.45 28.73
C THR A 276 13.10 33.43 27.30
N TYR A 277 12.53 32.30 26.87
CA TYR A 277 12.08 32.10 25.47
C TYR A 277 10.82 32.93 25.18
N LEU A 278 9.83 32.84 26.06
CA LEU A 278 8.52 33.49 25.87
C LEU A 278 8.39 34.86 26.50
N GLY A 279 9.26 35.21 27.47
CA GLY A 279 9.21 36.46 28.18
C GLY A 279 8.04 36.60 29.16
N TYR A 280 7.42 35.50 29.58
CA TYR A 280 6.40 35.50 30.63
C TYR A 280 7.00 35.91 31.98
N THR A 281 6.21 36.68 32.75
CA THR A 281 6.54 37.05 34.11
C THR A 281 6.10 36.00 35.12
N GLU A 282 6.57 36.08 36.35
CA GLU A 282 6.11 35.19 37.43
C GLU A 282 4.58 35.32 37.68
N GLU A 283 4.02 36.50 37.44
CA GLU A 283 2.58 36.73 37.50
C GLU A 283 1.83 35.94 36.42
N ASP A 284 2.37 35.88 35.20
CA ASP A 284 1.81 35.13 34.11
C ASP A 284 1.84 33.61 34.43
N TYR A 285 2.94 33.12 34.96
CA TYR A 285 3.05 31.73 35.43
C TYR A 285 2.06 31.42 36.55
N ALA A 286 1.92 32.31 37.54
CA ALA A 286 0.93 32.15 38.61
C ALA A 286 -0.50 32.11 38.04
N TYR A 287 -0.79 32.92 37.03
CA TYR A 287 -2.08 32.89 36.32
C TYR A 287 -2.31 31.59 35.59
N MET A 288 -1.31 31.05 34.90
CA MET A 288 -1.40 29.72 34.24
C MET A 288 -1.66 28.62 35.27
N GLU A 289 -1.02 28.66 36.43
CA GLU A 289 -1.26 27.70 37.52
C GLU A 289 -2.69 27.81 38.09
N ALA A 290 -3.20 29.03 38.21
CA ALA A 290 -4.57 29.27 38.62
C ALA A 290 -5.57 28.67 37.58
N ARG A 291 -5.31 28.91 36.30
CA ARG A 291 -6.12 28.34 35.21
C ARG A 291 -6.08 26.79 35.16
N LYS A 292 -4.96 26.20 35.51
CA LYS A 292 -4.89 24.71 35.60
C LYS A 292 -5.81 24.16 36.68
N LYS A 293 -6.04 24.93 37.76
CA LYS A 293 -6.96 24.60 38.84
C LYS A 293 -8.42 24.98 38.52
N ASP A 294 -8.60 26.09 37.79
CA ASP A 294 -9.90 26.61 37.39
C ASP A 294 -9.90 26.93 35.86
N PRO A 295 -10.30 25.95 35.02
CA PRO A 295 -10.35 26.14 33.58
C PRO A 295 -11.38 27.18 33.11
N SER A 296 -12.26 27.71 33.99
CA SER A 296 -13.21 28.77 33.66
C SER A 296 -12.55 30.14 33.50
N LEU A 297 -11.34 30.31 34.04
CA LEU A 297 -10.57 31.54 33.88
C LEU A 297 -10.22 31.76 32.40
N PRO A 298 -10.28 33.02 31.89
CA PRO A 298 -9.98 33.33 30.50
C PRO A 298 -8.61 32.80 30.06
N SER A 299 -8.56 32.20 28.91
CA SER A 299 -7.30 31.73 28.33
C SER A 299 -6.50 32.79 27.60
N THR A 300 -7.05 33.98 27.48
CA THR A 300 -6.41 35.15 26.89
C THR A 300 -6.84 36.39 27.68
N LEU A 301 -5.90 37.20 28.06
CA LEU A 301 -6.13 38.49 28.71
C LEU A 301 -5.63 39.62 27.83
N ILE A 302 -6.22 40.82 28.00
CA ILE A 302 -5.66 42.06 27.46
C ILE A 302 -4.77 42.66 28.55
N LYS A 303 -3.49 42.84 28.22
CA LYS A 303 -2.50 43.46 29.11
C LYS A 303 -1.79 44.63 28.40
N THR A 304 -1.38 45.62 29.13
CA THR A 304 -0.51 46.67 28.62
C THR A 304 0.94 46.21 28.69
N VAL A 305 1.55 45.98 27.55
CA VAL A 305 2.95 45.57 27.42
C VAL A 305 3.67 46.65 26.61
N ASP A 306 4.71 47.23 27.19
CA ASP A 306 5.47 48.33 26.58
C ASP A 306 4.58 49.54 26.19
N GLY A 307 3.54 49.80 26.98
CA GLY A 307 2.60 50.91 26.75
C GLY A 307 1.54 50.63 25.68
N VAL A 308 1.43 49.41 25.16
CA VAL A 308 0.45 49.02 24.16
C VAL A 308 -0.44 47.91 24.71
N GLU A 309 -1.76 48.01 24.52
CA GLU A 309 -2.68 46.92 24.82
C GLU A 309 -2.49 45.78 23.87
N ARG A 310 -2.33 44.55 24.43
CA ARG A 310 -2.06 43.36 23.67
C ARG A 310 -2.80 42.16 24.25
N TYR A 311 -3.13 41.18 23.41
CA TYR A 311 -3.60 39.86 23.84
C TYR A 311 -2.43 39.04 24.36
N VAL A 312 -2.52 38.57 25.60
CA VAL A 312 -1.58 37.65 26.23
C VAL A 312 -2.29 36.32 26.38
N HIS A 313 -1.70 35.27 25.81
CA HIS A 313 -2.31 33.95 25.71
C HIS A 313 -1.77 32.99 26.77
N TYR A 314 -2.65 32.20 27.35
CA TYR A 314 -2.38 31.17 28.36
C TYR A 314 -3.12 29.87 28.03
N GLY A 315 -3.03 29.44 26.77
CA GLY A 315 -3.76 28.30 26.24
C GLY A 315 -3.12 26.95 26.52
N ASN A 316 -3.81 25.92 26.07
CA ASN A 316 -3.36 24.54 26.03
C ASN A 316 -3.77 23.95 24.67
N THR A 317 -3.27 24.52 23.59
CA THR A 317 -3.67 24.15 22.23
C THR A 317 -2.92 22.92 21.78
N ASP A 318 -3.65 21.89 21.40
CA ASP A 318 -3.12 20.77 20.70
C ASP A 318 -3.01 21.10 19.21
N TRP A 319 -1.86 21.60 18.81
CA TRP A 319 -1.61 22.04 17.45
C TRP A 319 -1.62 20.90 16.45
N TRP A 320 -1.21 19.70 16.87
CA TRP A 320 -1.22 18.55 15.97
C TRP A 320 -2.66 18.24 15.53
N HIS A 321 -3.56 17.99 16.48
CA HIS A 321 -4.95 17.69 16.17
C HIS A 321 -5.75 18.90 15.68
N TYR A 322 -5.24 20.12 15.87
CA TYR A 322 -5.82 21.29 15.26
C TYR A 322 -5.54 21.37 13.76
N ILE A 323 -4.31 21.05 13.34
CA ILE A 323 -3.85 21.17 11.94
C ILE A 323 -4.15 19.91 11.16
N PHE A 324 -3.93 18.74 11.74
CA PHE A 324 -4.02 17.46 11.07
C PHE A 324 -5.29 16.69 11.45
N GLN A 325 -5.72 15.84 10.55
CA GLN A 325 -6.85 14.93 10.78
C GLN A 325 -6.37 13.49 10.88
N ASP A 326 -7.04 12.71 11.74
CA ASP A 326 -6.71 11.31 11.95
C ASP A 326 -7.22 10.42 10.82
N ASN A 327 -8.35 10.76 10.23
CA ASN A 327 -9.00 9.95 9.21
C ASN A 327 -8.87 10.59 7.83
N GLN A 328 -8.12 9.93 6.95
CA GLN A 328 -7.92 10.37 5.57
C GLN A 328 -8.64 9.40 4.64
N PRO A 329 -9.82 9.78 4.11
CA PRO A 329 -10.58 8.89 3.25
C PRO A 329 -9.91 8.72 1.88
N SER A 330 -10.03 7.51 1.35
CA SER A 330 -9.64 7.19 -0.02
C SER A 330 -10.69 6.31 -0.68
N MET A 331 -10.83 6.44 -2.00
CA MET A 331 -11.67 5.57 -2.79
C MET A 331 -11.02 5.26 -4.13
N GLU A 332 -11.28 4.05 -4.61
CA GLU A 332 -10.84 3.57 -5.90
C GLU A 332 -11.99 2.86 -6.60
N HIS A 333 -12.18 3.15 -7.87
CA HIS A 333 -13.06 2.42 -8.77
C HIS A 333 -12.25 1.95 -9.96
N ASN A 334 -12.36 0.68 -10.28
CA ASN A 334 -11.63 0.04 -11.36
C ASN A 334 -12.58 -0.77 -12.20
N LEU A 335 -12.57 -0.54 -13.52
CA LEU A 335 -13.33 -1.29 -14.47
C LEU A 335 -12.39 -1.82 -15.54
N ASN A 336 -12.44 -3.11 -15.85
CA ASN A 336 -11.78 -3.64 -17.02
C ASN A 336 -12.70 -4.52 -17.86
N ILE A 337 -12.48 -4.48 -19.15
CA ILE A 337 -13.24 -5.22 -20.16
C ILE A 337 -12.23 -5.87 -21.08
N SER A 338 -12.30 -7.18 -21.23
CA SER A 338 -11.41 -7.93 -22.10
C SER A 338 -12.18 -9.00 -22.88
N GLY A 339 -11.67 -9.36 -24.05
CA GLY A 339 -12.27 -10.39 -24.89
C GLY A 339 -11.84 -10.26 -26.34
N GLY A 340 -12.53 -10.99 -27.20
CA GLY A 340 -12.33 -10.91 -28.63
C GLY A 340 -12.27 -12.27 -29.31
N SER A 341 -11.94 -12.25 -30.59
CA SER A 341 -11.74 -13.43 -31.43
C SER A 341 -10.25 -13.73 -31.59
N GLU A 342 -9.93 -14.78 -32.32
CA GLU A 342 -8.54 -15.06 -32.69
C GLU A 342 -7.92 -13.97 -33.57
N LYS A 343 -8.74 -13.21 -34.32
CA LYS A 343 -8.28 -12.13 -35.18
C LYS A 343 -8.14 -10.79 -34.49
N VAL A 344 -9.02 -10.49 -33.53
CA VAL A 344 -9.02 -9.21 -32.81
C VAL A 344 -9.27 -9.50 -31.33
N ARG A 345 -8.36 -9.08 -30.50
CA ARG A 345 -8.45 -9.18 -29.05
C ARG A 345 -8.26 -7.80 -28.46
N PHE A 346 -8.94 -7.53 -27.37
CA PHE A 346 -8.82 -6.24 -26.68
C PHE A 346 -8.84 -6.39 -25.17
N TYR A 347 -8.15 -5.46 -24.53
CA TYR A 347 -8.17 -5.19 -23.10
C TYR A 347 -8.35 -3.70 -22.93
N LEU A 348 -9.41 -3.30 -22.24
CA LEU A 348 -9.71 -1.90 -21.91
C LEU A 348 -9.83 -1.80 -20.40
N SER A 349 -9.21 -0.82 -19.79
CA SER A 349 -9.38 -0.53 -18.37
C SER A 349 -9.56 0.95 -18.10
N GLY A 350 -10.28 1.24 -17.02
CA GLY A 350 -10.44 2.57 -16.48
C GLY A 350 -10.34 2.55 -14.97
N ARG A 351 -9.56 3.47 -14.40
CA ARG A 351 -9.41 3.65 -12.96
C ARG A 351 -9.71 5.09 -12.58
N PHE A 352 -10.49 5.24 -11.53
CA PHE A 352 -10.61 6.47 -10.77
C PHE A 352 -10.08 6.23 -9.36
N TYR A 353 -9.20 7.10 -8.90
CA TYR A 353 -8.66 7.09 -7.54
C TYR A 353 -8.78 8.48 -6.94
N SER A 354 -9.25 8.57 -5.70
CA SER A 354 -9.27 9.80 -4.93
C SER A 354 -8.82 9.54 -3.50
N ARG A 355 -8.01 10.46 -2.98
CA ARG A 355 -7.52 10.43 -1.60
C ARG A 355 -7.50 11.84 -1.05
N GLU A 356 -7.90 11.99 0.21
CA GLU A 356 -7.68 13.21 0.98
C GLU A 356 -6.41 13.04 1.82
N GLY A 357 -5.69 14.14 2.01
CA GLY A 357 -4.47 14.15 2.77
C GLY A 357 -4.68 14.44 4.25
N ILE A 358 -3.59 14.76 4.93
CA ILE A 358 -3.55 14.86 6.38
C ILE A 358 -4.11 16.19 6.94
N TYR A 359 -4.24 17.22 6.11
CA TYR A 359 -4.63 18.54 6.61
C TYR A 359 -6.12 18.60 6.96
N ARG A 360 -6.44 19.07 8.15
CA ARG A 360 -7.82 19.26 8.62
C ARG A 360 -8.44 20.54 8.05
N ILE A 361 -7.64 21.61 8.01
CA ILE A 361 -8.05 22.92 7.50
C ILE A 361 -7.56 23.02 6.07
N ASN A 362 -8.49 23.29 5.12
CA ASN A 362 -8.19 23.34 3.70
C ASN A 362 -7.49 22.06 3.21
N PRO A 363 -8.16 20.90 3.31
CA PRO A 363 -7.54 19.60 3.05
C PRO A 363 -6.98 19.50 1.63
N ASP A 364 -5.81 18.92 1.54
CA ASP A 364 -5.23 18.50 0.29
C ASP A 364 -5.99 17.31 -0.28
N LYS A 365 -6.10 17.25 -1.61
CA LYS A 365 -6.88 16.21 -2.30
C LYS A 365 -6.25 15.83 -3.61
N LEU A 366 -6.00 14.55 -3.76
CA LEU A 366 -5.56 13.95 -5.02
C LEU A 366 -6.73 13.23 -5.70
N LYS A 367 -6.91 13.49 -6.98
CA LYS A 367 -7.75 12.70 -7.87
C LYS A 367 -6.90 12.25 -9.05
N SER A 368 -6.98 10.99 -9.42
CA SER A 368 -6.32 10.49 -10.61
C SER A 368 -7.22 9.60 -11.43
N TYR A 369 -7.03 9.65 -12.73
CA TYR A 369 -7.76 8.89 -13.73
C TYR A 369 -6.75 8.18 -14.62
N THR A 370 -6.93 6.90 -14.83
CA THR A 370 -6.10 6.14 -15.76
C THR A 370 -7.02 5.42 -16.75
N LEU A 371 -6.73 5.54 -18.02
CA LEU A 371 -7.37 4.81 -19.08
C LEU A 371 -6.33 4.03 -19.83
N ARG A 372 -6.56 2.73 -20.03
CA ARG A 372 -5.69 1.89 -20.81
C ARG A 372 -6.46 1.13 -21.87
N SER A 373 -5.86 1.06 -23.05
CA SER A 373 -6.34 0.25 -24.17
C SER A 373 -5.19 -0.58 -24.72
N LYS A 374 -5.38 -1.88 -24.83
CA LYS A 374 -4.44 -2.79 -25.53
C LYS A 374 -5.23 -3.62 -26.52
N ILE A 375 -4.88 -3.51 -27.80
CA ILE A 375 -5.59 -4.16 -28.89
C ILE A 375 -4.58 -4.96 -29.72
N ASP A 376 -4.85 -6.24 -29.87
CA ASP A 376 -4.11 -7.15 -30.74
C ASP A 376 -4.92 -7.42 -31.99
N PHE A 377 -4.33 -7.20 -33.13
CA PHE A 377 -4.94 -7.47 -34.43
C PHE A 377 -4.07 -8.43 -35.24
N GLN A 378 -4.58 -9.64 -35.48
CA GLN A 378 -3.91 -10.65 -36.34
C GLN A 378 -4.29 -10.41 -37.79
N LEU A 379 -3.45 -9.68 -38.50
CA LEU A 379 -3.71 -9.33 -39.91
C LEU A 379 -3.57 -10.56 -40.82
N THR A 380 -2.51 -11.35 -40.64
CA THR A 380 -2.26 -12.63 -41.31
C THR A 380 -1.70 -13.62 -40.30
N SER A 381 -1.44 -14.89 -40.69
CA SER A 381 -0.76 -15.85 -39.82
C SER A 381 0.66 -15.41 -39.42
N ALA A 382 1.27 -14.54 -40.20
CA ALA A 382 2.65 -14.07 -39.98
C ALA A 382 2.72 -12.65 -39.42
N ILE A 383 1.65 -11.85 -39.49
CA ILE A 383 1.68 -10.41 -39.12
C ILE A 383 0.64 -10.17 -38.02
N LYS A 384 1.15 -9.76 -36.87
CA LYS A 384 0.36 -9.28 -35.72
C LYS A 384 0.67 -7.81 -35.50
N ILE A 385 -0.34 -6.98 -35.29
CA ILE A 385 -0.24 -5.59 -34.90
C ILE A 385 -0.78 -5.46 -33.49
N THR A 386 0.01 -4.90 -32.58
CA THR A 386 -0.43 -4.60 -31.21
C THR A 386 -0.37 -3.09 -31.01
N ASN A 387 -1.48 -2.50 -30.57
CA ASN A 387 -1.50 -1.13 -30.13
C ASN A 387 -1.76 -1.09 -28.61
N SER A 388 -0.93 -0.37 -27.88
CA SER A 388 -1.04 -0.16 -26.44
C SER A 388 -1.03 1.33 -26.15
N THR A 389 -2.10 1.84 -25.57
CA THR A 389 -2.26 3.24 -25.19
C THR A 389 -2.54 3.32 -23.70
N ASN A 390 -1.84 4.19 -23.00
CA ASN A 390 -2.08 4.53 -21.61
C ASN A 390 -2.23 6.03 -21.48
N ILE A 391 -3.27 6.47 -20.79
CA ILE A 391 -3.57 7.87 -20.52
C ILE A 391 -3.70 8.01 -19.01
N TYR A 392 -2.88 8.87 -18.44
CA TYR A 392 -2.94 9.24 -17.04
C TYR A 392 -3.25 10.72 -16.91
N PHE A 393 -4.11 11.05 -15.97
CA PHE A 393 -4.43 12.41 -15.59
C PHE A 393 -4.57 12.48 -14.07
N SER A 394 -4.02 13.52 -13.46
CA SER A 394 -4.22 13.81 -12.04
C SER A 394 -4.44 15.28 -11.77
N ASP A 395 -5.29 15.54 -10.77
CA ASP A 395 -5.49 16.83 -10.14
C ASP A 395 -5.08 16.70 -8.66
N TYR A 396 -4.14 17.50 -8.22
CA TYR A 396 -3.75 17.63 -6.82
C TYR A 396 -4.02 19.04 -6.34
N ASP A 397 -5.04 19.17 -5.50
CA ASP A 397 -5.36 20.40 -4.78
C ASP A 397 -4.59 20.37 -3.45
N TYR A 398 -3.87 21.43 -3.13
CA TYR A 398 -3.15 21.55 -1.86
C TYR A 398 -3.27 22.96 -1.29
N PRO A 399 -3.16 23.14 0.05
CA PRO A 399 -3.14 24.46 0.65
C PRO A 399 -1.87 25.20 0.20
N ALA A 400 -2.05 26.30 -0.53
CA ALA A 400 -0.92 27.15 -0.92
C ALA A 400 -0.54 28.07 0.23
N THR A 401 0.77 28.19 0.51
CA THR A 401 1.31 29.17 1.42
C THR A 401 1.81 30.39 0.65
N ASN A 402 1.68 31.59 1.23
CA ASN A 402 2.17 32.82 0.60
C ASN A 402 3.70 32.95 0.62
N ASN A 403 4.41 32.01 1.20
CA ASN A 403 5.86 32.07 1.34
C ASN A 403 6.56 31.67 0.05
N ARG A 404 6.40 32.49 -0.99
CA ARG A 404 7.01 32.32 -2.32
C ARG A 404 8.53 32.50 -2.34
N ASN A 405 9.16 32.84 -1.21
CA ASN A 405 10.57 33.21 -1.16
C ASN A 405 11.52 32.06 -0.84
N VAL A 406 11.03 30.88 -0.55
CA VAL A 406 11.88 29.71 -0.35
C VAL A 406 11.86 28.89 -1.63
N GLY A 407 12.90 29.03 -2.41
CA GLY A 407 13.01 28.48 -3.75
C GLY A 407 12.60 27.00 -3.83
N GLY A 408 11.52 26.74 -4.54
CA GLY A 408 11.14 25.43 -5.06
C GLY A 408 10.83 24.33 -4.04
N SER A 409 10.84 24.63 -2.75
CA SER A 409 10.48 23.64 -1.73
C SER A 409 8.97 23.59 -1.55
N ASP A 410 8.49 22.38 -1.58
CA ASP A 410 7.13 21.98 -1.34
C ASP A 410 6.55 22.65 -0.08
N ASN A 411 5.35 23.19 -0.18
CA ASN A 411 4.63 23.82 0.93
C ASN A 411 4.47 22.92 2.18
N SER A 412 4.71 21.64 2.06
CA SER A 412 4.68 20.65 3.14
C SER A 412 5.67 20.97 4.28
N GLU A 413 6.78 21.63 4.00
CA GLU A 413 7.75 22.00 5.06
C GLU A 413 7.23 23.09 5.99
N ASP A 414 6.50 24.04 5.49
CA ASP A 414 5.96 25.15 6.30
C ASP A 414 4.94 24.65 7.32
N TRP A 415 4.12 23.68 6.93
CA TRP A 415 3.12 23.08 7.81
C TRP A 415 3.71 22.26 8.95
N ARG A 416 4.79 21.53 8.69
CA ARG A 416 5.53 20.80 9.72
C ARG A 416 6.13 21.74 10.74
N LYS A 417 6.64 22.89 10.32
CA LYS A 417 7.19 23.91 11.22
C LYS A 417 6.17 24.39 12.26
N TYR A 418 4.93 24.60 11.85
CA TYR A 418 3.89 25.05 12.78
C TYR A 418 3.56 24.03 13.86
N THR A 419 3.65 22.75 13.60
CA THR A 419 3.42 21.71 14.61
C THR A 419 4.58 21.60 15.61
N PHE A 420 5.80 21.89 15.18
CA PHE A 420 7.00 21.78 16.01
C PHE A 420 7.32 23.11 16.75
N HIS A 421 7.00 24.24 16.14
CA HIS A 421 7.34 25.54 16.68
C HIS A 421 6.14 26.25 17.33
N ALA A 422 4.92 25.78 17.10
CA ALA A 422 3.74 26.39 17.70
C ALA A 422 3.64 26.05 19.19
N SER A 423 3.81 27.06 20.01
CA SER A 423 3.65 26.91 21.46
C SER A 423 2.19 26.62 21.84
N PRO A 424 1.92 25.62 22.69
CA PRO A 424 0.58 25.33 23.19
C PRO A 424 -0.10 26.51 23.90
N VAL A 425 0.65 27.48 24.40
CA VAL A 425 0.08 28.65 25.07
C VAL A 425 -0.77 29.52 24.15
N PHE A 426 -0.54 29.45 22.84
CA PHE A 426 -1.28 30.25 21.87
C PHE A 426 -2.57 29.59 21.41
N HIS A 427 -3.56 30.40 21.13
CA HIS A 427 -4.78 29.98 20.47
C HIS A 427 -4.73 30.32 18.98
N PRO A 428 -5.40 29.52 18.12
CA PRO A 428 -5.49 29.85 16.71
C PRO A 428 -6.23 31.17 16.42
N ARG A 429 -7.03 31.64 17.36
CA ARG A 429 -7.81 32.89 17.24
C ARG A 429 -7.75 33.71 18.53
N ASN A 430 -7.80 35.04 18.36
CA ASN A 430 -8.01 35.96 19.43
C ASN A 430 -9.47 35.91 19.96
N PRO A 431 -9.77 36.41 21.16
CA PRO A 431 -11.12 36.45 21.72
C PRO A 431 -12.15 37.19 20.85
N ASP A 432 -11.73 38.13 20.03
CA ASP A 432 -12.57 38.85 19.07
C ASP A 432 -12.84 38.06 17.77
N GLY A 433 -12.32 36.83 17.69
CA GLY A 433 -12.47 35.93 16.52
C GLY A 433 -11.47 36.20 15.41
N THR A 434 -10.63 37.21 15.49
CA THR A 434 -9.55 37.45 14.55
C THR A 434 -8.51 36.34 14.66
N ILE A 435 -7.83 36.05 13.56
CA ILE A 435 -6.72 35.10 13.59
C ILE A 435 -5.56 35.72 14.35
N LEU A 436 -4.88 34.89 15.13
CA LEU A 436 -3.64 35.29 15.77
C LEU A 436 -2.57 35.51 14.69
N ILE A 437 -2.29 36.76 14.38
CA ILE A 437 -1.21 37.16 13.47
C ILE A 437 -0.11 37.71 14.33
N ASN A 438 0.98 37.02 14.48
CA ASN A 438 2.14 37.43 15.23
C ASN A 438 1.80 37.73 16.72
N GLY A 439 2.01 36.72 17.57
CA GLY A 439 1.77 36.86 19.02
C GLY A 439 2.51 38.06 19.56
N ALA A 440 1.77 39.05 19.93
CA ALA A 440 2.27 40.35 20.36
C ALA A 440 3.20 40.30 21.57
N TYR A 441 3.30 39.13 22.19
CA TYR A 441 4.08 38.92 23.41
C TYR A 441 5.25 37.96 23.22
N THR A 442 5.33 37.29 22.10
CA THR A 442 6.49 36.46 21.81
C THR A 442 7.57 37.32 21.18
N PRO A 443 8.81 37.20 21.63
CA PRO A 443 9.93 37.75 20.90
C PRO A 443 10.03 37.00 19.56
N GLY A 444 9.27 37.49 18.60
CA GLY A 444 9.50 37.31 17.18
C GLY A 444 9.52 35.91 16.65
N ARG A 445 8.71 34.97 17.10
CA ARG A 445 8.81 33.64 16.52
C ARG A 445 7.49 32.98 16.19
N ASP A 446 7.21 33.08 14.95
CA ASP A 446 6.84 32.06 13.95
C ASP A 446 5.46 31.43 14.04
N ILE A 447 4.55 31.87 14.90
CA ILE A 447 3.24 31.24 14.93
C ILE A 447 2.28 31.88 13.98
N ALA A 448 2.55 32.94 13.38
CA ALA A 448 1.47 33.47 12.60
C ALA A 448 1.84 34.65 11.72
N ASP A 449 2.73 34.53 10.93
CA ASP A 449 2.66 35.31 9.73
C ASP A 449 1.65 34.66 8.77
N GLY A 450 1.18 35.41 7.81
CA GLY A 450 0.07 35.13 6.91
C GLY A 450 -0.30 33.69 6.55
N THR A 451 0.53 32.70 6.88
CA THR A 451 0.29 31.29 6.62
C THR A 451 -0.87 30.74 7.42
N PHE A 452 -1.01 31.14 8.69
CA PHE A 452 -2.16 30.72 9.49
C PHE A 452 -3.46 31.38 8.99
N ALA A 453 -3.34 32.60 8.49
CA ALA A 453 -4.43 33.28 7.81
C ALA A 453 -4.81 32.56 6.52
N ASP A 454 -3.85 32.10 5.75
CA ASP A 454 -4.09 31.30 4.55
C ASP A 454 -4.72 29.95 4.88
N LEU A 455 -4.28 29.28 5.95
CA LEU A 455 -4.86 28.04 6.43
C LEU A 455 -6.34 28.14 6.78
N THR A 456 -6.69 29.15 7.53
CA THR A 456 -8.03 29.29 8.10
C THR A 456 -8.98 30.00 7.15
N TYR A 457 -8.47 30.95 6.37
CA TYR A 457 -9.23 31.67 5.34
C TYR A 457 -8.87 31.24 3.93
N GLY A 458 -7.92 30.29 3.80
CA GLY A 458 -7.25 29.94 2.57
C GLY A 458 -8.19 29.57 1.45
N LYS A 459 -8.50 30.62 0.70
CA LYS A 459 -9.00 30.45 -0.66
C LYS A 459 -7.85 30.19 -1.63
N SER A 460 -6.62 30.30 -1.18
CA SER A 460 -5.45 30.08 -1.98
C SER A 460 -5.15 28.59 -1.98
N LYS A 461 -5.61 27.92 -3.02
CA LYS A 461 -5.25 26.54 -3.34
C LYS A 461 -4.20 26.55 -4.43
N GLY A 462 -3.14 25.80 -4.23
CA GLY A 462 -2.29 25.36 -5.30
C GLY A 462 -3.01 24.20 -6.01
N VAL A 463 -2.90 24.17 -7.33
CA VAL A 463 -3.37 23.06 -8.15
C VAL A 463 -2.19 22.58 -8.97
N ASP A 464 -1.88 21.32 -8.85
CA ASP A 464 -0.91 20.65 -9.69
C ASP A 464 -1.64 19.65 -10.59
N GLN A 465 -1.50 19.85 -11.90
CA GLN A 465 -2.13 18.99 -12.91
C GLN A 465 -1.07 18.27 -13.70
N GLU A 466 -1.22 16.98 -13.79
CA GLU A 466 -0.27 16.13 -14.48
C GLU A 466 -0.98 15.29 -15.54
N HIS A 467 -0.38 15.26 -16.73
CA HIS A 467 -0.88 14.49 -17.86
C HIS A 467 0.23 13.65 -18.45
N ASP A 468 -0.03 12.37 -18.62
CA ASP A 468 0.86 11.47 -19.38
C ASP A 468 0.06 10.70 -20.42
N VAL A 469 0.55 10.67 -21.63
CA VAL A 469 -0.05 9.89 -22.72
C VAL A 469 1.05 9.10 -23.41
N SER A 470 1.03 7.81 -23.27
CA SER A 470 1.92 6.89 -23.97
C SER A 470 1.15 6.02 -24.96
N ASN A 471 1.66 5.91 -26.18
CA ASN A 471 1.09 5.07 -27.23
C ASN A 471 2.21 4.32 -27.95
N THR A 472 2.02 3.01 -28.09
CA THR A 472 2.97 2.10 -28.75
C THR A 472 2.22 1.26 -29.79
N ILE A 473 2.80 1.14 -30.97
CA ILE A 473 2.26 0.35 -32.08
C ILE A 473 3.24 -0.75 -32.43
#